data_be7d4ceeb9705d6a9d76360e44f729ec
#
_entry.id   be7d4ceeb9705d6a9d76360e44f729ec
#
_cell.length_a   1.000
_cell.length_b   1.000
_cell.length_c   1.000
_cell.angle_alpha   90.00
_cell.angle_beta   90.00
_cell.angle_gamma   90.00
#
_symmetry.space_group_name_H-M   'P 1'
#
loop_
_entity.id
_entity.type
_entity.pdbx_description
1 polymer ?
#
loop_
_entity_poly.entity_id
_entity_poly.type
_entity_poly.pdbx_seq_one_letter_code
_entity_poly.pdbx_strand_id
1 'polypeptide(L)'
;VTNANGQTVTTANGTGVATNNGTGTATGGTGTGGSVQAAANVLAYNKNQIVAYYNTCLQSSYAQARMTDKKTEQVTIGVDSVTINGKQNGAVTSIANSIASGNQKQTEDSKSFSNGRSSDGTAASTFILPTNLSSAGVKSASISRNGNGYKVVITLVAESCGHNSKPPYNASCAWPLDISEVAGALNGFAEITKAQFNYPGTMLTANIDAAGRVSYVRVDMPLTVKDGTGVVTKNIPGVKGMVVTASAHGKWICTHTMSF
;
A
#
# COMPACT_ATOMS: atom_id res chain seq x y z
N VAL A 1 12.30 37.55 -3.94
CA VAL A 1 12.08 37.66 -5.40
C VAL A 1 10.62 38.03 -5.60
N THR A 2 10.36 39.06 -6.37
CA THR A 2 8.99 39.55 -6.64
C THR A 2 8.50 38.94 -7.96
N ASN A 3 7.27 38.40 -7.95
CA ASN A 3 6.66 37.88 -9.18
C ASN A 3 6.01 39.00 -10.02
N ALA A 4 5.57 38.64 -11.23
CA ALA A 4 5.00 39.63 -12.20
C ALA A 4 3.73 40.35 -11.69
N ASN A 5 3.17 39.98 -10.55
CA ASN A 5 1.99 40.59 -9.90
C ASN A 5 2.35 41.40 -8.64
N GLY A 6 3.63 41.73 -8.42
CA GLY A 6 4.08 42.62 -7.35
C GLY A 6 4.13 42.00 -5.94
N GLN A 7 4.06 40.64 -5.81
CA GLN A 7 4.17 39.98 -4.52
C GLN A 7 5.59 39.51 -4.22
N THR A 8 6.08 39.86 -3.04
CA THR A 8 7.41 39.45 -2.55
C THR A 8 7.36 37.99 -2.07
N VAL A 9 8.11 37.10 -2.72
CA VAL A 9 8.28 35.71 -2.31
C VAL A 9 9.54 35.57 -1.46
N THR A 10 9.39 35.35 -0.18
CA THR A 10 10.51 35.01 0.71
C THR A 10 10.61 33.49 0.77
N THR A 11 11.70 32.92 0.26
CA THR A 11 12.02 31.49 0.42
C THR A 11 12.54 31.27 1.84
N ALA A 12 11.67 30.81 2.73
CA ALA A 12 12.06 30.16 3.96
C ALA A 12 11.85 28.65 3.77
N ASN A 13 12.88 27.84 4.03
CA ASN A 13 12.78 26.39 4.11
C ASN A 13 11.79 26.00 5.21
N GLY A 14 10.61 25.56 4.81
CA GLY A 14 9.58 25.08 5.72
C GLY A 14 8.39 24.61 4.90
N THR A 15 7.97 23.39 5.11
CA THR A 15 6.82 22.72 4.53
C THR A 15 5.56 23.58 4.60
N GLY A 16 5.20 24.22 3.48
CA GLY A 16 4.01 25.06 3.38
C GLY A 16 2.77 24.24 3.12
N VAL A 17 1.87 24.19 4.11
CA VAL A 17 0.47 23.77 3.94
C VAL A 17 -0.29 24.95 3.35
N ALA A 18 -0.91 24.78 2.19
CA ALA A 18 -1.80 25.78 1.61
C ALA A 18 -3.08 25.88 2.45
N THR A 19 -3.26 27.02 3.12
CA THR A 19 -4.50 27.37 3.82
C THR A 19 -5.36 28.24 2.92
N ASN A 20 -6.61 27.81 2.68
CA ASN A 20 -7.65 28.65 2.11
C ASN A 20 -8.17 29.63 3.18
N ASN A 21 -8.18 30.92 2.85
CA ASN A 21 -8.63 32.01 3.72
C ASN A 21 -10.12 31.95 4.09
N GLY A 22 -10.38 31.74 5.38
CA GLY A 22 -11.58 32.20 6.05
C GLY A 22 -11.15 33.08 7.24
N THR A 23 -11.59 34.35 7.26
CA THR A 23 -11.25 35.34 8.27
C THR A 23 -11.66 34.91 9.68
N GLY A 24 -10.70 34.70 10.56
CA GLY A 24 -10.89 34.49 11.99
C GLY A 24 -9.63 34.82 12.76
N THR A 25 -9.72 35.80 13.65
CA THR A 25 -8.66 36.38 14.49
C THR A 25 -8.05 35.30 15.40
N ALA A 26 -6.74 35.07 15.32
CA ALA A 26 -6.01 34.16 16.18
C ALA A 26 -5.26 34.93 17.27
N THR A 27 -5.56 34.62 18.52
CA THR A 27 -4.77 35.01 19.69
C THR A 27 -3.75 33.89 19.99
N GLY A 28 -2.48 34.22 20.15
CA GLY A 28 -1.39 33.28 20.30
C GLY A 28 -1.40 32.52 21.63
N GLY A 29 -0.96 31.25 21.56
CA GLY A 29 -0.68 30.39 22.69
C GLY A 29 0.35 29.35 22.29
N THR A 30 1.54 29.40 22.89
CA THR A 30 2.61 28.39 22.79
C THR A 30 2.21 27.12 23.52
N GLY A 31 2.02 26.01 22.81
CA GLY A 31 1.74 24.71 23.39
C GLY A 31 2.23 23.59 22.46
N THR A 32 3.30 22.93 22.86
CA THR A 32 3.84 21.69 22.26
C THR A 32 2.86 20.54 22.49
N GLY A 33 2.31 20.01 21.42
CA GLY A 33 1.40 18.87 21.42
C GLY A 33 0.29 19.10 20.40
N GLY A 34 0.58 18.84 19.12
CA GLY A 34 -0.40 19.01 18.06
C GLY A 34 -1.56 18.02 18.19
N SER A 35 -2.56 18.38 19.00
CA SER A 35 -3.87 17.75 18.89
C SER A 35 -4.40 18.11 17.51
N VAL A 36 -4.67 17.10 16.68
CA VAL A 36 -5.43 17.28 15.45
C VAL A 36 -6.79 17.82 15.88
N GLN A 37 -6.97 19.14 15.74
CA GLN A 37 -8.22 19.81 16.10
C GLN A 37 -9.33 19.12 15.29
N ALA A 38 -10.30 18.54 15.99
CA ALA A 38 -11.43 17.87 15.36
C ALA A 38 -12.12 18.86 14.42
N ALA A 39 -11.85 18.75 13.13
CA ALA A 39 -12.50 19.57 12.12
C ALA A 39 -14.01 19.34 12.23
N ALA A 40 -14.77 20.40 12.31
CA ALA A 40 -16.18 20.43 12.71
C ALA A 40 -17.10 19.51 11.88
N ASN A 41 -16.66 18.95 10.77
CA ASN A 41 -17.46 18.00 9.98
C ASN A 41 -16.62 17.11 9.02
N VAL A 42 -15.80 16.22 9.54
CA VAL A 42 -15.03 15.28 8.69
C VAL A 42 -15.95 14.38 7.84
N LEU A 43 -17.19 14.16 8.25
CA LEU A 43 -18.16 13.36 7.49
C LEU A 43 -18.61 14.05 6.18
N ALA A 44 -18.38 15.35 6.04
CA ALA A 44 -18.66 16.10 4.81
C ALA A 44 -17.43 16.22 3.89
N TYR A 45 -16.32 15.59 4.22
CA TYR A 45 -15.11 15.66 3.43
C TYR A 45 -15.31 15.03 2.04
N ASN A 46 -14.82 15.72 1.02
CA ASN A 46 -14.68 15.16 -0.32
C ASN A 46 -13.48 14.19 -0.39
N LYS A 47 -13.33 13.49 -1.51
CA LYS A 47 -12.27 12.52 -1.76
C LYS A 47 -10.87 13.04 -1.37
N ASN A 48 -10.50 14.23 -1.82
CA ASN A 48 -9.17 14.79 -1.58
C ASN A 48 -8.94 15.11 -0.10
N GLN A 49 -9.96 15.62 0.57
CA GLN A 49 -9.92 15.92 2.00
C GLN A 49 -9.83 14.64 2.85
N ILE A 50 -10.55 13.57 2.45
CA ILE A 50 -10.44 12.26 3.13
C ILE A 50 -9.04 11.69 3.01
N VAL A 51 -8.42 11.75 1.83
CA VAL A 51 -7.04 11.27 1.61
C VAL A 51 -6.04 12.07 2.45
N ALA A 52 -6.16 13.40 2.46
CA ALA A 52 -5.31 14.27 3.27
C ALA A 52 -5.49 13.98 4.77
N TYR A 53 -6.73 13.81 5.23
CA TYR A 53 -7.06 13.46 6.61
C TYR A 53 -6.45 12.11 7.01
N TYR A 54 -6.61 11.07 6.18
CA TYR A 54 -6.00 9.76 6.41
C TYR A 54 -4.47 9.86 6.56
N ASN A 55 -3.78 10.53 5.62
CA ASN A 55 -2.33 10.71 5.68
C ASN A 55 -1.90 11.42 6.98
N THR A 56 -2.62 12.49 7.36
CA THR A 56 -2.35 13.25 8.59
C THR A 56 -2.54 12.37 9.84
N CYS A 57 -3.62 11.60 9.91
CA CYS A 57 -3.89 10.70 11.02
C CYS A 57 -2.83 9.58 11.13
N LEU A 58 -2.38 9.04 10.00
CA LEU A 58 -1.34 8.02 9.97
C LEU A 58 0.02 8.59 10.42
N GLN A 59 0.39 9.79 9.96
CA GLN A 59 1.58 10.50 10.45
C GLN A 59 1.51 10.79 11.95
N SER A 60 0.33 11.23 12.44
CA SER A 60 0.09 11.46 13.86
C SER A 60 0.28 10.18 14.69
N SER A 61 -0.13 9.03 14.15
CA SER A 61 0.09 7.72 14.80
C SER A 61 1.58 7.42 14.92
N TYR A 62 2.37 7.67 13.88
CA TYR A 62 3.81 7.42 13.90
C TYR A 62 4.58 8.37 14.83
N ALA A 63 4.06 9.57 15.05
CA ALA A 63 4.68 10.56 15.95
C ALA A 63 4.42 10.29 17.44
N GLN A 64 3.67 9.24 17.80
CA GLN A 64 3.40 8.93 19.21
C GLN A 64 4.68 8.56 19.97
N ALA A 65 4.77 8.98 21.23
CA ALA A 65 5.89 8.67 22.10
C ALA A 65 6.11 7.16 22.27
N ARG A 66 5.02 6.40 22.26
CA ARG A 66 5.01 4.93 22.27
C ARG A 66 3.92 4.43 21.34
N MET A 67 4.23 3.42 20.55
CA MET A 67 3.28 2.72 19.68
C MET A 67 3.76 1.29 19.53
N THR A 68 2.83 0.33 19.58
CA THR A 68 3.09 -1.05 19.18
C THR A 68 2.19 -1.40 18.01
N ASP A 69 2.77 -1.98 16.97
CA ASP A 69 2.05 -2.48 15.81
C ASP A 69 2.10 -4.00 15.75
N LYS A 70 0.95 -4.60 15.49
CA LYS A 70 0.81 -6.01 15.10
C LYS A 70 0.47 -6.06 13.62
N LYS A 71 1.34 -6.68 12.84
CA LYS A 71 1.21 -6.88 11.40
C LYS A 71 0.82 -8.32 11.11
N THR A 72 -0.18 -8.51 10.25
CA THR A 72 -0.49 -9.79 9.62
C THR A 72 -0.45 -9.62 8.11
N GLU A 73 0.24 -10.51 7.43
CA GLU A 73 0.28 -10.55 5.96
C GLU A 73 -0.19 -11.90 5.47
N GLN A 74 -0.98 -11.88 4.41
CA GLN A 74 -1.41 -13.06 3.69
C GLN A 74 -1.21 -12.85 2.20
N VAL A 75 -0.47 -13.75 1.57
CA VAL A 75 -0.28 -13.79 0.12
C VAL A 75 -0.95 -15.04 -0.40
N THR A 76 -1.81 -14.88 -1.41
CA THR A 76 -2.38 -15.99 -2.18
C THR A 76 -2.03 -15.81 -3.64
N ILE A 77 -1.63 -16.90 -4.29
CA ILE A 77 -1.30 -16.92 -5.73
C ILE A 77 -1.92 -18.17 -6.35
N GLY A 78 -2.59 -18.00 -7.49
CA GLY A 78 -3.08 -19.07 -8.33
C GLY A 78 -2.59 -18.89 -9.77
N VAL A 79 -2.21 -19.98 -10.41
CA VAL A 79 -1.82 -20.01 -11.82
C VAL A 79 -3.03 -20.40 -12.66
N ASP A 80 -3.47 -19.49 -13.54
CA ASP A 80 -4.66 -19.70 -14.36
C ASP A 80 -4.38 -20.61 -15.56
N SER A 81 -3.24 -20.38 -16.21
CA SER A 81 -2.83 -21.16 -17.38
C SER A 81 -1.31 -21.13 -17.58
N VAL A 82 -0.79 -22.20 -18.12
CA VAL A 82 0.57 -22.25 -18.65
C VAL A 82 0.50 -22.75 -20.11
N THR A 83 1.16 -22.04 -21.01
CA THR A 83 1.33 -22.43 -22.40
C THR A 83 2.80 -22.71 -22.70
N ILE A 84 3.04 -23.74 -23.49
CA ILE A 84 4.36 -24.08 -24.03
C ILE A 84 4.25 -24.00 -25.54
N ASN A 85 5.10 -23.21 -26.17
CA ASN A 85 5.04 -22.96 -27.63
C ASN A 85 3.62 -22.57 -28.10
N GLY A 86 2.92 -21.73 -27.32
CA GLY A 86 1.60 -21.23 -27.63
C GLY A 86 0.45 -22.23 -27.41
N LYS A 87 0.73 -23.46 -26.96
CA LYS A 87 -0.30 -24.47 -26.66
C LYS A 87 -0.47 -24.63 -25.15
N GLN A 88 -1.70 -24.59 -24.67
CA GLN A 88 -2.00 -24.78 -23.25
C GLN A 88 -1.57 -26.17 -22.79
N ASN A 89 -0.92 -26.23 -21.62
CA ASN A 89 -0.46 -27.47 -21.02
C ASN A 89 -1.02 -27.62 -19.61
N GLY A 90 -2.11 -28.40 -19.50
CA GLY A 90 -2.82 -28.59 -18.23
C GLY A 90 -1.98 -29.30 -17.16
N ALA A 91 -1.10 -30.22 -17.53
CA ALA A 91 -0.22 -30.91 -16.60
C ALA A 91 0.79 -29.92 -15.97
N VAL A 92 1.41 -29.06 -16.77
CA VAL A 92 2.33 -28.04 -16.28
C VAL A 92 1.59 -26.98 -15.46
N THR A 93 0.39 -26.61 -15.86
CA THR A 93 -0.47 -25.71 -15.09
C THR A 93 -0.78 -26.29 -13.70
N SER A 94 -1.12 -27.57 -13.62
CA SER A 94 -1.39 -28.24 -12.33
C SER A 94 -0.15 -28.29 -11.43
N ILE A 95 1.04 -28.57 -11.99
CA ILE A 95 2.29 -28.55 -11.25
C ILE A 95 2.59 -27.14 -10.74
N ALA A 96 2.44 -26.10 -11.58
CA ALA A 96 2.66 -24.72 -11.20
C ALA A 96 1.69 -24.29 -10.09
N ASN A 97 0.41 -24.67 -10.16
CA ASN A 97 -0.56 -24.41 -9.11
C ASN A 97 -0.24 -25.13 -7.79
N SER A 98 0.22 -26.38 -7.85
CA SER A 98 0.64 -27.11 -6.65
C SER A 98 1.80 -26.41 -5.93
N ILE A 99 2.77 -25.89 -6.70
CA ILE A 99 3.92 -25.13 -6.16
C ILE A 99 3.44 -23.80 -5.58
N ALA A 100 2.61 -23.04 -6.30
CA ALA A 100 2.07 -21.76 -5.85
C ALA A 100 1.25 -21.92 -4.56
N SER A 101 0.39 -22.94 -4.49
CA SER A 101 -0.42 -23.24 -3.30
C SER A 101 0.43 -23.60 -2.08
N GLY A 102 1.52 -24.37 -2.29
CA GLY A 102 2.44 -24.75 -1.22
C GLY A 102 3.26 -23.56 -0.68
N ASN A 103 3.35 -22.47 -1.41
CA ASN A 103 4.09 -21.26 -1.03
C ASN A 103 3.18 -20.12 -0.52
N GLN A 104 1.87 -20.36 -0.38
CA GLN A 104 0.98 -19.40 0.27
C GLN A 104 1.41 -19.24 1.73
N LYS A 105 1.63 -17.99 2.14
CA LYS A 105 2.11 -17.68 3.49
C LYS A 105 1.15 -16.75 4.18
N GLN A 106 0.90 -17.05 5.44
CA GLN A 106 0.43 -16.08 6.40
C GLN A 106 1.58 -15.82 7.37
N THR A 107 1.94 -14.56 7.56
CA THR A 107 2.98 -14.15 8.50
C THR A 107 2.38 -13.21 9.52
N GLU A 108 2.89 -13.30 10.74
CA GLU A 108 2.58 -12.36 11.82
C GLU A 108 3.90 -11.77 12.32
N ASP A 109 3.89 -10.48 12.55
CA ASP A 109 5.03 -9.76 13.13
C ASP A 109 4.52 -8.70 14.10
N SER A 110 5.36 -8.29 15.04
CA SER A 110 5.02 -7.24 15.99
C SER A 110 6.25 -6.40 16.27
N LYS A 111 6.08 -5.08 16.23
CA LYS A 111 7.17 -4.14 16.46
C LYS A 111 6.72 -2.96 17.32
N SER A 112 7.56 -2.59 18.27
CA SER A 112 7.33 -1.39 19.11
C SER A 112 8.17 -0.22 18.61
N PHE A 113 7.58 0.96 18.66
CA PHE A 113 8.17 2.21 18.22
C PHE A 113 8.13 3.25 19.33
N SER A 114 9.16 4.08 19.39
CA SER A 114 9.23 5.27 20.21
C SER A 114 9.53 6.46 19.32
N ASN A 115 8.64 7.47 19.31
CA ASN A 115 8.76 8.62 18.44
C ASN A 115 9.00 8.22 16.95
N GLY A 116 8.27 7.22 16.48
CA GLY A 116 8.30 6.75 15.08
C GLY A 116 9.46 5.84 14.71
N ARG A 117 10.31 5.41 15.67
CA ARG A 117 11.42 4.49 15.42
C ARG A 117 11.42 3.32 16.41
N SER A 118 11.73 2.14 15.90
CA SER A 118 11.96 0.95 16.71
C SER A 118 13.39 0.92 17.26
N SER A 119 13.67 0.00 18.19
CA SER A 119 15.00 -0.16 18.81
C SER A 119 16.12 -0.49 17.83
N ASP A 120 15.79 -1.13 16.70
CA ASP A 120 16.73 -1.42 15.60
C ASP A 120 16.85 -0.27 14.57
N GLY A 121 16.23 0.90 14.86
CA GLY A 121 16.27 2.07 14.00
C GLY A 121 15.25 2.08 12.84
N THR A 122 14.45 1.02 12.67
CA THR A 122 13.42 0.96 11.61
C THR A 122 12.38 2.07 11.83
N ALA A 123 12.07 2.83 10.79
CA ALA A 123 11.02 3.84 10.85
C ALA A 123 9.63 3.16 10.77
N ALA A 124 8.66 3.67 11.52
CA ALA A 124 7.28 3.19 11.50
C ALA A 124 6.68 3.25 10.08
N SER A 125 6.96 4.31 9.33
CA SER A 125 6.51 4.47 7.95
C SER A 125 7.11 3.46 6.96
N THR A 126 8.22 2.82 7.31
CA THR A 126 8.83 1.75 6.50
C THR A 126 8.28 0.37 6.87
N PHE A 127 7.90 0.17 8.13
CA PHE A 127 7.38 -1.11 8.61
C PHE A 127 5.87 -1.23 8.38
N ILE A 128 5.11 -0.16 8.61
CA ILE A 128 3.66 -0.16 8.53
C ILE A 128 3.22 0.19 7.09
N LEU A 129 3.02 1.46 6.78
CA LEU A 129 2.61 1.91 5.44
C LEU A 129 3.19 3.30 5.15
N PRO A 130 3.42 3.65 3.87
CA PRO A 130 3.75 5.02 3.48
C PRO A 130 2.63 6.00 3.84
N THR A 131 2.99 7.27 4.10
CA THR A 131 2.06 8.34 4.49
C THR A 131 1.84 9.38 3.39
N ASN A 132 2.14 9.03 2.16
CA ASN A 132 2.14 9.95 1.01
C ASN A 132 1.13 9.55 -0.07
N LEU A 133 0.03 8.91 0.32
CA LEU A 133 -1.02 8.56 -0.61
C LEU A 133 -1.53 9.79 -1.37
N SER A 134 -1.43 9.74 -2.71
CA SER A 134 -1.90 10.81 -3.59
C SER A 134 -3.37 10.63 -3.94
N SER A 135 -4.14 11.70 -3.82
CA SER A 135 -5.55 11.70 -4.23
C SER A 135 -5.75 11.48 -5.75
N ALA A 136 -4.71 11.71 -6.57
CA ALA A 136 -4.73 11.40 -8.00
C ALA A 136 -4.83 9.89 -8.26
N GLY A 137 -4.24 9.07 -7.39
CA GLY A 137 -4.33 7.61 -7.43
C GLY A 137 -5.59 7.03 -6.80
N VAL A 138 -6.48 7.86 -6.28
CA VAL A 138 -7.69 7.41 -5.59
C VAL A 138 -8.91 7.51 -6.49
N LYS A 139 -9.53 6.37 -6.76
CA LYS A 139 -10.81 6.25 -7.46
C LYS A 139 -11.96 6.76 -6.60
N SER A 140 -12.04 6.30 -5.37
CA SER A 140 -13.07 6.70 -4.41
C SER A 140 -12.53 6.69 -2.98
N ALA A 141 -13.06 7.56 -2.15
CA ALA A 141 -12.83 7.57 -0.73
C ALA A 141 -14.14 7.90 0.01
N SER A 142 -14.36 7.25 1.14
CA SER A 142 -15.50 7.49 2.02
C SER A 142 -15.05 7.50 3.47
N ILE A 143 -15.80 8.23 4.30
CA ILE A 143 -15.61 8.29 5.74
C ILE A 143 -16.96 8.14 6.43
N SER A 144 -16.99 7.37 7.50
CA SER A 144 -18.19 7.12 8.30
C SER A 144 -17.86 7.10 9.79
N ARG A 145 -18.84 7.23 10.65
CA ARG A 145 -18.66 7.03 12.10
C ARG A 145 -18.32 5.59 12.42
N ASN A 146 -17.40 5.40 13.39
CA ASN A 146 -17.04 4.11 13.95
C ASN A 146 -16.80 4.30 15.46
N GLY A 147 -17.83 4.05 16.25
CA GLY A 147 -17.84 4.41 17.67
C GLY A 147 -17.56 5.89 17.88
N ASN A 148 -16.59 6.22 18.72
CA ASN A 148 -16.16 7.60 18.98
C ASN A 148 -15.18 8.15 17.92
N GLY A 149 -14.81 7.32 16.94
CA GLY A 149 -13.88 7.68 15.87
C GLY A 149 -14.52 7.59 14.49
N TYR A 150 -13.69 7.25 13.51
CA TYR A 150 -14.08 7.17 12.11
C TYR A 150 -13.53 5.92 11.43
N LYS A 151 -14.27 5.43 10.44
CA LYS A 151 -13.79 4.44 9.46
C LYS A 151 -13.61 5.13 8.12
N VAL A 152 -12.42 4.99 7.56
CA VAL A 152 -12.08 5.47 6.22
C VAL A 152 -11.95 4.26 5.29
N VAL A 153 -12.54 4.33 4.10
CA VAL A 153 -12.37 3.34 3.04
C VAL A 153 -11.91 4.08 1.78
N ILE A 154 -10.77 3.67 1.24
CA ILE A 154 -10.15 4.24 0.04
C ILE A 154 -9.97 3.13 -0.98
N THR A 155 -10.41 3.38 -2.22
CA THR A 155 -10.17 2.49 -3.35
C THR A 155 -9.29 3.20 -4.35
N LEU A 156 -8.18 2.57 -4.75
CA LEU A 156 -7.27 3.11 -5.74
C LEU A 156 -7.80 2.94 -7.17
N VAL A 157 -7.27 3.72 -8.08
CA VAL A 157 -7.44 3.49 -9.52
C VAL A 157 -6.73 2.19 -9.91
N ALA A 158 -7.18 1.58 -11.00
CA ALA A 158 -6.46 0.45 -11.57
C ALA A 158 -5.12 0.92 -12.15
N GLU A 159 -4.08 0.13 -11.94
CA GLU A 159 -2.74 0.37 -12.46
C GLU A 159 -2.16 -0.88 -13.10
N SER A 160 -1.25 -0.67 -14.03
CA SER A 160 -0.47 -1.74 -14.65
C SER A 160 1.00 -1.33 -14.70
N CYS A 161 1.90 -2.29 -14.46
CA CYS A 161 3.34 -2.06 -14.58
C CYS A 161 4.06 -3.31 -15.11
N GLY A 162 5.22 -3.12 -15.70
CA GLY A 162 6.12 -4.21 -16.07
C GLY A 162 6.82 -4.80 -14.82
N HIS A 163 7.41 -5.99 -14.98
CA HIS A 163 8.07 -6.71 -13.88
C HIS A 163 9.24 -5.94 -13.25
N ASN A 164 9.84 -4.99 -13.95
CA ASN A 164 10.95 -4.15 -13.44
C ASN A 164 10.51 -2.78 -12.96
N SER A 165 9.20 -2.55 -12.76
CA SER A 165 8.66 -1.27 -12.32
C SER A 165 7.62 -1.46 -11.23
N LYS A 166 7.40 -0.41 -10.43
CA LYS A 166 6.38 -0.41 -9.37
C LYS A 166 5.19 0.46 -9.77
N PRO A 167 3.96 0.05 -9.46
CA PRO A 167 2.78 0.86 -9.73
C PRO A 167 2.79 2.09 -8.80
N PRO A 168 2.86 3.33 -9.32
CA PRO A 168 3.16 4.52 -8.52
C PRO A 168 2.13 4.79 -7.42
N TYR A 169 0.85 4.60 -7.69
CA TYR A 169 -0.19 4.87 -6.70
C TYR A 169 -0.31 3.75 -5.65
N ASN A 170 -0.22 2.48 -6.06
CA ASN A 170 -0.18 1.38 -5.11
C ASN A 170 1.06 1.47 -4.22
N ALA A 171 2.22 1.82 -4.77
CA ALA A 171 3.46 2.01 -4.00
C ALA A 171 3.41 3.21 -3.04
N SER A 172 2.47 4.15 -3.21
CA SER A 172 2.28 5.27 -2.28
C SER A 172 1.42 4.92 -1.05
N CYS A 173 0.73 3.80 -1.04
CA CYS A 173 -0.15 3.40 0.06
C CYS A 173 0.14 2.01 0.62
N ALA A 174 0.98 1.22 -0.05
CA ALA A 174 1.23 -0.17 0.31
C ALA A 174 2.60 -0.62 -0.23
N TRP A 175 2.94 -1.87 0.02
CA TRP A 175 4.13 -2.52 -0.52
C TRP A 175 3.70 -3.47 -1.65
N PRO A 176 3.62 -3.02 -2.92
CA PRO A 176 3.23 -3.88 -4.01
C PRO A 176 4.25 -5.01 -4.16
N LEU A 177 3.74 -6.22 -4.42
CA LEU A 177 4.56 -7.39 -4.69
C LEU A 177 5.53 -7.08 -5.84
N ASP A 178 6.79 -7.43 -5.65
CA ASP A 178 7.78 -7.38 -6.71
C ASP A 178 7.99 -8.75 -7.37
N ILE A 179 8.76 -8.77 -8.46
CA ILE A 179 9.00 -9.99 -9.22
C ILE A 179 9.75 -11.05 -8.40
N SER A 180 10.59 -10.64 -7.45
CA SER A 180 11.38 -11.58 -6.63
C SER A 180 10.48 -12.36 -5.68
N GLU A 181 9.43 -11.73 -5.14
CA GLU A 181 8.43 -12.38 -4.30
C GLU A 181 7.58 -13.36 -5.10
N VAL A 182 7.17 -12.97 -6.33
CA VAL A 182 6.44 -13.86 -7.25
C VAL A 182 7.33 -15.03 -7.69
N ALA A 183 8.59 -14.78 -8.04
CA ALA A 183 9.55 -15.80 -8.39
C ALA A 183 9.84 -16.76 -7.21
N GLY A 184 9.93 -16.20 -5.99
CA GLY A 184 10.04 -16.98 -4.75
C GLY A 184 8.85 -17.90 -4.53
N ALA A 185 7.63 -17.43 -4.81
CA ALA A 185 6.41 -18.23 -4.71
C ALA A 185 6.39 -19.37 -5.76
N LEU A 186 7.00 -19.19 -6.91
CA LEU A 186 7.17 -20.25 -7.93
C LEU A 186 8.28 -21.24 -7.60
N ASN A 187 9.06 -21.00 -6.52
CA ASN A 187 10.07 -21.90 -5.95
C ASN A 187 10.99 -22.56 -7.02
N GLY A 188 11.60 -21.75 -7.88
CA GLY A 188 12.50 -22.20 -8.92
C GLY A 188 11.82 -23.03 -10.04
N PHE A 189 10.50 -22.96 -10.16
CA PHE A 189 9.80 -23.61 -11.28
C PHE A 189 10.22 -23.00 -12.61
N ALA A 190 10.25 -21.67 -12.70
CA ALA A 190 10.67 -20.94 -13.89
C ALA A 190 11.36 -19.62 -13.52
N GLU A 191 12.31 -19.22 -14.33
CA GLU A 191 12.89 -17.88 -14.32
C GLU A 191 12.01 -16.96 -15.15
N ILE A 192 11.46 -15.92 -14.53
CA ILE A 192 10.57 -14.96 -15.21
C ILE A 192 11.43 -13.96 -15.98
N THR A 193 11.21 -13.88 -17.28
CA THR A 193 11.93 -12.95 -18.17
C THR A 193 11.10 -11.73 -18.55
N LYS A 194 9.76 -11.85 -18.52
CA LYS A 194 8.82 -10.76 -18.79
C LYS A 194 7.52 -11.03 -18.04
N ALA A 195 6.93 -10.00 -17.47
CA ALA A 195 5.58 -10.06 -16.92
C ALA A 195 4.95 -8.66 -16.93
N GLN A 196 3.63 -8.61 -17.08
CA GLN A 196 2.83 -7.42 -16.84
C GLN A 196 1.94 -7.68 -15.63
N PHE A 197 2.11 -6.84 -14.60
CA PHE A 197 1.29 -6.85 -13.40
C PHE A 197 0.15 -5.86 -13.56
N ASN A 198 -1.07 -6.28 -13.21
CA ASN A 198 -2.25 -5.42 -13.20
C ASN A 198 -2.85 -5.46 -11.80
N TYR A 199 -3.06 -4.28 -11.24
CA TYR A 199 -3.70 -4.02 -9.95
C TYR A 199 -5.08 -3.43 -10.23
N PRO A 200 -6.16 -4.22 -10.24
CA PRO A 200 -7.48 -3.76 -10.71
C PRO A 200 -8.16 -2.77 -9.75
N GLY A 201 -7.65 -2.61 -8.55
CA GLY A 201 -8.15 -1.67 -7.56
C GLY A 201 -7.86 -2.15 -6.14
N THR A 202 -6.80 -1.61 -5.55
CA THR A 202 -6.45 -1.85 -4.14
C THR A 202 -7.44 -1.13 -3.25
N MET A 203 -7.89 -1.79 -2.20
CA MET A 203 -8.77 -1.23 -1.18
C MET A 203 -8.02 -1.10 0.15
N LEU A 204 -8.03 0.09 0.70
CA LEU A 204 -7.52 0.41 2.03
C LEU A 204 -8.69 0.74 2.95
N THR A 205 -8.73 0.09 4.10
CA THR A 205 -9.69 0.37 5.17
C THR A 205 -8.93 0.75 6.44
N ALA A 206 -9.22 1.91 7.03
CA ALA A 206 -8.59 2.36 8.26
C ALA A 206 -9.62 2.75 9.32
N ASN A 207 -9.33 2.45 10.58
CA ASN A 207 -10.04 2.97 11.73
C ASN A 207 -9.20 4.07 12.37
N ILE A 208 -9.81 5.23 12.57
CA ILE A 208 -9.21 6.40 13.20
C ILE A 208 -9.91 6.60 14.55
N ASP A 209 -9.14 6.66 15.63
CA ASP A 209 -9.68 6.83 16.99
C ASP A 209 -10.14 8.27 17.25
N ALA A 210 -10.72 8.50 18.41
CA ALA A 210 -11.20 9.83 18.82
C ALA A 210 -10.06 10.86 18.97
N ALA A 211 -8.81 10.42 19.13
CA ALA A 211 -7.65 11.29 19.21
C ALA A 211 -7.04 11.60 17.81
N GLY A 212 -7.67 11.12 16.72
CA GLY A 212 -7.19 11.33 15.36
C GLY A 212 -5.99 10.46 14.98
N ARG A 213 -5.84 9.27 15.61
CA ARG A 213 -4.77 8.31 15.31
C ARG A 213 -5.36 7.10 14.59
N VAL A 214 -4.63 6.58 13.62
CA VAL A 214 -5.00 5.32 12.97
C VAL A 214 -4.68 4.18 13.92
N SER A 215 -5.69 3.46 14.40
CA SER A 215 -5.55 2.30 15.29
C SER A 215 -5.60 0.97 14.54
N TYR A 216 -6.09 0.98 13.32
CA TYR A 216 -6.20 -0.18 12.45
C TYR A 216 -6.11 0.24 11.00
N VAL A 217 -5.38 -0.50 10.20
CA VAL A 217 -5.41 -0.38 8.74
C VAL A 217 -5.31 -1.74 8.09
N ARG A 218 -6.11 -1.96 7.06
CA ARG A 218 -6.08 -3.14 6.21
C ARG A 218 -5.98 -2.73 4.76
N VAL A 219 -5.07 -3.35 4.05
CA VAL A 219 -4.91 -3.24 2.60
C VAL A 219 -5.26 -4.56 1.95
N ASP A 220 -6.19 -4.53 1.02
CA ASP A 220 -6.55 -5.63 0.14
C ASP A 220 -6.06 -5.28 -1.26
N MET A 221 -5.02 -5.92 -1.75
CA MET A 221 -4.40 -5.65 -3.05
C MET A 221 -4.54 -6.87 -3.95
N PRO A 222 -5.56 -6.91 -4.81
CA PRO A 222 -5.67 -7.93 -5.84
C PRO A 222 -4.63 -7.67 -6.95
N LEU A 223 -4.13 -8.74 -7.54
CA LEU A 223 -3.11 -8.73 -8.59
C LEU A 223 -3.46 -9.75 -9.67
N THR A 224 -3.27 -9.39 -10.92
CA THR A 224 -3.23 -10.36 -12.01
C THR A 224 -1.94 -10.20 -12.82
N VAL A 225 -1.40 -11.33 -13.26
CA VAL A 225 -0.24 -11.38 -14.14
C VAL A 225 -0.75 -11.86 -15.51
N LYS A 226 -0.49 -11.04 -16.53
CA LYS A 226 -0.79 -11.39 -17.94
C LYS A 226 0.52 -11.56 -18.69
N ASP A 227 0.54 -12.54 -19.59
CA ASP A 227 1.65 -12.79 -20.50
C ASP A 227 3.01 -12.90 -19.79
N GLY A 228 3.01 -13.46 -18.57
CA GLY A 228 4.23 -13.78 -17.84
C GLY A 228 5.04 -14.80 -18.64
N THR A 229 6.18 -14.39 -19.20
CA THR A 229 7.08 -15.27 -19.96
C THR A 229 8.25 -15.65 -19.06
N GLY A 230 8.62 -16.92 -19.10
CA GLY A 230 9.75 -17.43 -18.36
C GLY A 230 10.34 -18.67 -19.00
N VAL A 231 11.49 -19.10 -18.46
CA VAL A 231 12.17 -20.34 -18.85
C VAL A 231 12.04 -21.33 -17.69
N VAL A 232 11.55 -22.53 -17.96
CA VAL A 232 11.42 -23.58 -16.94
C VAL A 232 12.81 -24.02 -16.47
N THR A 233 13.09 -23.79 -15.19
CA THR A 233 14.35 -24.17 -14.56
C THR A 233 14.25 -25.50 -13.81
N LYS A 234 13.05 -25.84 -13.34
CA LYS A 234 12.81 -27.10 -12.63
C LYS A 234 13.03 -28.31 -13.53
N ASN A 235 13.64 -29.34 -12.97
CA ASN A 235 13.93 -30.57 -13.72
C ASN A 235 12.64 -31.40 -13.93
N ILE A 236 11.83 -30.97 -14.90
CA ILE A 236 10.62 -31.68 -15.34
C ILE A 236 10.94 -32.31 -16.71
N PRO A 237 10.81 -33.63 -16.83
CA PRO A 237 11.11 -34.32 -18.10
C PRO A 237 10.32 -33.72 -19.27
N GLY A 238 11.03 -33.39 -20.35
CA GLY A 238 10.42 -32.83 -21.56
C GLY A 238 10.00 -31.35 -21.49
N VAL A 239 10.26 -30.64 -20.39
CA VAL A 239 9.84 -29.21 -20.23
C VAL A 239 10.99 -28.31 -19.76
N LYS A 240 12.03 -28.85 -19.13
CA LYS A 240 13.18 -28.06 -18.69
C LYS A 240 13.82 -27.30 -19.84
N GLY A 241 14.08 -26.02 -19.65
CA GLY A 241 14.67 -25.12 -20.65
C GLY A 241 13.68 -24.61 -21.68
N MET A 242 12.41 -25.03 -21.65
CA MET A 242 11.41 -24.49 -22.55
C MET A 242 10.92 -23.11 -22.12
N VAL A 243 10.63 -22.27 -23.10
CA VAL A 243 9.94 -21.00 -22.88
C VAL A 243 8.46 -21.25 -22.63
N VAL A 244 7.96 -20.73 -21.55
CA VAL A 244 6.56 -20.82 -21.16
C VAL A 244 5.95 -19.43 -21.05
N THR A 245 4.67 -19.33 -21.36
CA THR A 245 3.86 -18.15 -21.04
C THR A 245 2.78 -18.56 -20.06
N ALA A 246 2.62 -17.78 -19.00
CA ALA A 246 1.67 -18.05 -17.94
C ALA A 246 0.81 -16.83 -17.63
N SER A 247 -0.43 -17.07 -17.23
CA SER A 247 -1.27 -16.10 -16.54
C SER A 247 -1.53 -16.58 -15.11
N ALA A 248 -1.65 -15.63 -14.22
CA ALA A 248 -1.83 -15.90 -12.79
C ALA A 248 -2.68 -14.78 -12.17
N HIS A 249 -3.31 -15.11 -11.06
CA HIS A 249 -3.95 -14.14 -10.17
C HIS A 249 -3.42 -14.30 -8.76
N GLY A 250 -3.54 -13.24 -7.99
CA GLY A 250 -3.12 -13.26 -6.60
C GLY A 250 -3.80 -12.17 -5.79
N LYS A 251 -3.61 -12.25 -4.51
CA LYS A 251 -4.05 -11.23 -3.56
C LYS A 251 -3.05 -11.12 -2.43
N TRP A 252 -2.66 -9.91 -2.12
CA TRP A 252 -1.94 -9.57 -0.90
C TRP A 252 -2.90 -8.86 0.05
N ILE A 253 -2.98 -9.36 1.27
CA ILE A 253 -3.74 -8.76 2.35
C ILE A 253 -2.76 -8.43 3.46
N CYS A 254 -2.69 -7.17 3.84
CA CYS A 254 -1.91 -6.74 4.99
C CYS A 254 -2.80 -6.01 5.99
N THR A 255 -2.66 -6.38 7.24
CA THR A 255 -3.40 -5.76 8.33
C THR A 255 -2.41 -5.29 9.40
N HIS A 256 -2.58 -4.06 9.85
CA HIS A 256 -1.86 -3.48 10.97
C HIS A 256 -2.85 -3.10 12.07
N THR A 257 -2.51 -3.46 13.30
CA THR A 257 -3.26 -3.05 14.50
C THR A 257 -2.31 -2.32 15.43
N MET A 258 -2.55 -1.02 15.59
CA MET A 258 -1.71 -0.13 16.36
C MET A 258 -2.33 0.17 17.72
N SER A 259 -1.53 0.09 18.78
CA SER A 259 -1.87 0.49 20.15
C SER A 259 -0.88 1.54 20.64
N PHE A 260 -1.39 2.50 21.46
CA PHE A 260 -0.67 3.71 21.89
C PHE A 260 -0.64 3.84 23.40
#